data_b5b7cba12ebb6c79674c96465c58f1ad
#
_entry.id   b5b7cba12ebb6c79674c96465c58f1ad
#
_cell.length_a   1.000
_cell.length_b   1.000
_cell.length_c   1.000
_cell.angle_alpha   90.00
_cell.angle_beta   90.00
_cell.angle_gamma   90.00
#
_symmetry.space_group_name_H-M   'P 1'
#
loop_
_entity.id
_entity.type
_entity.pdbx_description
1 polymer ?
#
loop_
_entity_poly.entity_id
_entity_poly.type
_entity_poly.pdbx_seq_one_letter_code
_entity_poly.pdbx_strand_id
1 'polypeptide(L)'
;MTQRPGNQLFDAYFTARDMREVFCDQGRVQAMLDFEAALARAEARVGLIPSSAVAPIAAACDAGLYDFAALGEAIATAGNSAIPLVKALGKQIASSDAEAERYVHLGATSQDVMDSGLVLQLRQALALIESELAQLADSLAVQAQRFATTPLAGRTWLQHATPVTLGMKIAGWLGAVTRSRQRLQQLEPRLLVLQFGGASGTLAALGEQALPIAEALAEELQLTLPEQPWHTQRDRIVEFAAVLGLIAGSLGKFGRDISLLMQTEAAEVFEPAAPGKGGSSTMPHKRNPVGAAVLIGAAARVPGLVSTLFSAMPQEHERSLGLWHAEWETLPEICCLVSGSLQQARLLAEGLEVDAARMARNLELTQGLVLAEAVSIVLAQRVGRDTAHHLLEQCCKRAVAEQRHLRAVLADEPQVTAELSGAELDDLLNPAHYLGQAQAWIERAVAEHNALTV
;
A
#
# COMPACT_ATOMS: atom_id res chain seq x y z
N MET A 1 9.49 27.46 -13.04
CA MET A 1 8.86 26.59 -12.03
C MET A 1 7.75 27.38 -11.39
N THR A 2 6.52 27.20 -11.81
CA THR A 2 5.34 27.80 -11.16
C THR A 2 5.21 27.19 -9.77
N GLN A 3 5.33 28.03 -8.74
CA GLN A 3 5.07 27.61 -7.36
C GLN A 3 3.61 27.17 -7.27
N ARG A 4 3.37 25.88 -7.03
CA ARG A 4 2.03 25.40 -6.68
C ARG A 4 1.65 26.02 -5.33
N PRO A 5 0.52 26.72 -5.21
CA PRO A 5 -0.06 26.96 -3.89
C PRO A 5 -0.52 25.61 -3.36
N GLY A 6 0.01 25.14 -2.22
CA GLY A 6 -0.38 23.88 -1.60
C GLY A 6 0.68 23.26 -0.69
N ASN A 7 0.46 22.04 -0.29
CA ASN A 7 1.14 21.31 0.76
C ASN A 7 2.60 20.88 0.48
N GLN A 8 3.39 21.63 -0.27
CA GLN A 8 4.76 21.25 -0.65
C GLN A 8 5.63 20.79 0.54
N LEU A 9 5.45 21.39 1.73
CA LEU A 9 6.19 21.01 2.93
C LEU A 9 5.80 19.61 3.44
N PHE A 10 4.52 19.27 3.41
CA PHE A 10 4.02 18.00 3.92
C PHE A 10 4.00 16.90 2.85
N ASP A 11 3.80 17.26 1.59
CA ASP A 11 3.84 16.31 0.49
C ASP A 11 5.19 15.59 0.41
N ALA A 12 6.30 16.31 0.62
CA ALA A 12 7.63 15.73 0.66
C ALA A 12 7.82 14.69 1.77
N TYR A 13 7.02 14.77 2.86
CA TYR A 13 7.10 13.86 4.00
C TYR A 13 6.15 12.66 3.86
N PHE A 14 4.92 12.87 3.36
CA PHE A 14 3.88 11.85 3.35
C PHE A 14 3.71 11.14 2.02
N THR A 15 4.25 11.65 0.92
CA THR A 15 3.98 11.15 -0.43
C THR A 15 5.27 10.91 -1.21
N ALA A 16 5.26 9.95 -2.14
CA ALA A 16 6.38 9.73 -3.05
C ALA A 16 6.37 10.74 -4.23
N ARG A 17 7.57 11.18 -4.64
CA ARG A 17 7.71 12.17 -5.72
C ARG A 17 7.12 11.66 -7.04
N ASP A 18 7.49 10.44 -7.45
CA ASP A 18 7.11 9.88 -8.75
C ASP A 18 5.58 9.75 -8.85
N MET A 19 4.91 9.37 -7.75
CA MET A 19 3.44 9.30 -7.72
C MET A 19 2.80 10.70 -7.83
N ARG A 20 3.41 11.73 -7.21
CA ARG A 20 2.93 13.11 -7.39
C ARG A 20 3.08 13.59 -8.83
N GLU A 21 4.12 13.14 -9.53
CA GLU A 21 4.33 13.47 -10.95
C GLU A 21 3.24 12.84 -11.81
N VAL A 22 2.79 11.62 -11.52
CA VAL A 22 1.65 10.98 -12.21
C VAL A 22 0.38 11.83 -12.10
N PHE A 23 0.05 12.32 -10.91
CA PHE A 23 -1.21 13.03 -10.64
C PHE A 23 -1.08 14.56 -10.61
N CYS A 24 0.04 15.11 -11.06
CA CYS A 24 0.16 16.55 -11.23
C CYS A 24 -0.66 17.05 -12.43
N ASP A 25 -0.88 18.38 -12.53
CA ASP A 25 -1.64 18.96 -13.61
C ASP A 25 -1.09 18.58 -14.99
N GLN A 26 0.24 18.57 -15.15
CA GLN A 26 0.89 18.13 -16.37
C GLN A 26 0.60 16.65 -16.69
N GLY A 27 0.68 15.77 -15.69
CA GLY A 27 0.38 14.34 -15.86
C GLY A 27 -1.10 14.12 -16.21
N ARG A 28 -2.03 14.84 -15.58
CA ARG A 28 -3.46 14.77 -15.90
C ARG A 28 -3.77 15.25 -17.32
N VAL A 29 -3.21 16.40 -17.70
CA VAL A 29 -3.40 16.97 -19.04
C VAL A 29 -2.78 16.05 -20.09
N GLN A 30 -1.57 15.53 -19.85
CA GLN A 30 -0.93 14.60 -20.78
C GLN A 30 -1.77 13.34 -21.00
N ALA A 31 -2.28 12.73 -19.94
CA ALA A 31 -3.11 11.53 -20.06
C ALA A 31 -4.40 11.75 -20.85
N MET A 32 -5.03 12.93 -20.71
CA MET A 32 -6.17 13.33 -21.54
C MET A 32 -5.78 13.56 -22.99
N LEU A 33 -4.62 14.17 -23.25
CA LEU A 33 -4.09 14.39 -24.61
C LEU A 33 -3.66 13.07 -25.28
N ASP A 34 -3.13 12.11 -24.50
CA ASP A 34 -2.82 10.76 -25.01
C ASP A 34 -4.08 10.05 -25.51
N PHE A 35 -5.21 10.23 -24.80
CA PHE A 35 -6.51 9.75 -25.28
C PHE A 35 -6.91 10.41 -26.61
N GLU A 36 -6.83 11.72 -26.75
CA GLU A 36 -7.19 12.44 -27.97
C GLU A 36 -6.31 12.02 -29.17
N ALA A 37 -5.01 11.86 -28.93
CA ALA A 37 -4.10 11.40 -29.99
C ALA A 37 -4.41 9.96 -30.41
N ALA A 38 -4.75 9.08 -29.45
CA ALA A 38 -5.12 7.70 -29.73
C ALA A 38 -6.48 7.62 -30.45
N LEU A 39 -7.44 8.46 -30.06
CA LEU A 39 -8.74 8.55 -30.71
C LEU A 39 -8.58 8.92 -32.18
N ALA A 40 -7.81 9.97 -32.50
CA ALA A 40 -7.54 10.36 -33.88
C ALA A 40 -6.89 9.22 -34.69
N ARG A 41 -5.96 8.47 -34.13
CA ARG A 41 -5.36 7.30 -34.79
C ARG A 41 -6.38 6.17 -35.01
N ALA A 42 -7.21 5.88 -34.02
CA ALA A 42 -8.27 4.88 -34.13
C ALA A 42 -9.31 5.22 -35.18
N GLU A 43 -9.76 6.46 -35.22
CA GLU A 43 -10.72 7.00 -36.23
C GLU A 43 -10.15 6.96 -37.63
N ALA A 44 -8.88 7.35 -37.82
CA ALA A 44 -8.20 7.25 -39.11
C ALA A 44 -8.03 5.83 -39.59
N ARG A 45 -7.71 4.90 -38.69
CA ARG A 45 -7.57 3.46 -38.97
C ARG A 45 -8.87 2.84 -39.48
N VAL A 46 -10.01 3.28 -38.97
CA VAL A 46 -11.34 2.83 -39.37
C VAL A 46 -11.85 3.62 -40.60
N GLY A 47 -11.20 4.70 -40.96
CA GLY A 47 -11.55 5.52 -42.11
C GLY A 47 -12.64 6.59 -41.82
N LEU A 48 -12.88 6.90 -40.53
CA LEU A 48 -13.80 8.00 -40.17
C LEU A 48 -13.19 9.36 -40.46
N ILE A 49 -11.91 9.52 -40.20
CA ILE A 49 -11.15 10.76 -40.51
C ILE A 49 -10.02 10.47 -41.52
N PRO A 50 -9.56 11.49 -42.26
CA PRO A 50 -8.42 11.29 -43.15
C PRO A 50 -7.13 11.07 -42.34
N SER A 51 -6.28 10.17 -42.82
CA SER A 51 -4.99 9.85 -42.18
C SER A 51 -4.05 11.05 -42.07
N SER A 52 -4.20 12.04 -42.95
CA SER A 52 -3.47 13.32 -42.93
C SER A 52 -3.74 14.14 -41.67
N ALA A 53 -4.91 13.99 -41.01
CA ALA A 53 -5.25 14.71 -39.79
C ALA A 53 -4.51 14.19 -38.54
N VAL A 54 -4.04 12.95 -38.56
CA VAL A 54 -3.44 12.30 -37.39
C VAL A 54 -2.17 13.00 -36.93
N ALA A 55 -1.25 13.28 -37.84
CA ALA A 55 0.04 13.87 -37.48
C ALA A 55 -0.08 15.28 -36.86
N PRO A 56 -0.88 16.21 -37.41
CA PRO A 56 -1.12 17.52 -36.78
C PRO A 56 -1.78 17.41 -35.40
N ILE A 57 -2.77 16.50 -35.22
CA ILE A 57 -3.44 16.27 -33.93
C ILE A 57 -2.44 15.73 -32.90
N ALA A 58 -1.70 14.68 -33.24
CA ALA A 58 -0.72 14.07 -32.35
C ALA A 58 0.39 15.06 -31.95
N ALA A 59 0.85 15.91 -32.87
CA ALA A 59 1.88 16.91 -32.58
C ALA A 59 1.42 17.97 -31.56
N ALA A 60 0.11 18.26 -31.50
CA ALA A 60 -0.46 19.19 -30.52
C ALA A 60 -0.78 18.54 -29.18
N CYS A 61 -0.70 17.19 -29.06
CA CYS A 61 -1.00 16.44 -27.85
C CYS A 61 0.21 16.33 -26.90
N ASP A 62 0.89 17.44 -26.63
CA ASP A 62 1.96 17.60 -25.65
C ASP A 62 1.54 18.61 -24.59
N ALA A 63 1.43 18.18 -23.35
CA ALA A 63 1.03 18.99 -22.22
C ALA A 63 1.92 20.23 -22.00
N GLY A 64 3.18 20.18 -22.44
CA GLY A 64 4.11 21.30 -22.37
C GLY A 64 3.74 22.51 -23.24
N LEU A 65 2.79 22.36 -24.19
CA LEU A 65 2.32 23.40 -25.07
C LEU A 65 1.22 24.30 -24.48
N TYR A 66 0.70 23.95 -23.27
CA TYR A 66 -0.49 24.59 -22.71
C TYR A 66 -0.18 25.43 -21.48
N ASP A 67 -0.89 26.53 -21.34
CA ASP A 67 -0.87 27.41 -20.16
C ASP A 67 -1.82 26.87 -19.09
N PHE A 68 -1.26 26.26 -18.06
CA PHE A 68 -2.03 25.67 -16.96
C PHE A 68 -2.80 26.70 -16.13
N ALA A 69 -2.33 27.96 -16.05
CA ALA A 69 -3.04 29.01 -15.34
C ALA A 69 -4.33 29.39 -16.09
N ALA A 70 -4.23 29.61 -17.41
CA ALA A 70 -5.38 29.89 -18.27
C ALA A 70 -6.35 28.69 -18.32
N LEU A 71 -5.84 27.45 -18.38
CA LEU A 71 -6.67 26.24 -18.31
C LEU A 71 -7.43 26.16 -16.98
N GLY A 72 -6.76 26.43 -15.84
CA GLY A 72 -7.39 26.40 -14.52
C GLY A 72 -8.56 27.38 -14.38
N GLU A 73 -8.41 28.61 -14.87
CA GLU A 73 -9.51 29.60 -14.90
C GLU A 73 -10.68 29.13 -15.78
N ALA A 74 -10.38 28.57 -16.95
CA ALA A 74 -11.39 28.04 -17.83
C ALA A 74 -12.11 26.83 -17.28
N ILE A 75 -11.40 25.92 -16.59
CA ILE A 75 -11.94 24.74 -15.89
C ILE A 75 -12.90 25.16 -14.77
N ALA A 76 -12.53 26.17 -13.97
CA ALA A 76 -13.39 26.69 -12.90
C ALA A 76 -14.74 27.23 -13.45
N THR A 77 -14.73 27.76 -14.66
CA THR A 77 -15.94 28.23 -15.34
C THR A 77 -16.72 27.08 -16.00
N ALA A 78 -16.03 26.12 -16.63
CA ALA A 78 -16.65 25.02 -17.38
C ALA A 78 -17.17 23.88 -16.50
N GLY A 79 -16.64 23.74 -15.28
CA GLY A 79 -16.99 22.67 -14.35
C GLY A 79 -16.37 21.30 -14.66
N ASN A 80 -15.51 21.21 -15.68
CA ASN A 80 -14.71 20.02 -16.00
C ASN A 80 -13.45 20.40 -16.79
N SER A 81 -12.45 19.50 -16.83
CA SER A 81 -11.17 19.76 -17.46
C SER A 81 -11.17 19.50 -18.98
N ALA A 82 -12.01 18.61 -19.48
CA ALA A 82 -11.96 18.20 -20.87
C ALA A 82 -12.40 19.31 -21.85
N ILE A 83 -13.50 20.02 -21.57
CA ILE A 83 -14.02 21.07 -22.49
C ILE A 83 -12.97 22.16 -22.72
N PRO A 84 -12.35 22.77 -21.69
CA PRO A 84 -11.30 23.78 -21.92
C PRO A 84 -10.08 23.22 -22.62
N LEU A 85 -9.66 21.99 -22.30
CA LEU A 85 -8.51 21.33 -22.91
C LEU A 85 -8.76 21.07 -24.41
N VAL A 86 -9.90 20.49 -24.78
CA VAL A 86 -10.24 20.22 -26.19
C VAL A 86 -10.32 21.51 -27.01
N LYS A 87 -10.86 22.60 -26.42
CA LYS A 87 -10.84 23.91 -27.07
C LYS A 87 -9.43 24.46 -27.27
N ALA A 88 -8.54 24.25 -26.28
CA ALA A 88 -7.16 24.70 -26.40
C ALA A 88 -6.41 23.84 -27.44
N LEU A 89 -6.64 22.52 -27.45
CA LEU A 89 -6.11 21.59 -28.44
C LEU A 89 -6.52 21.97 -29.84
N GLY A 90 -7.82 22.24 -30.08
CA GLY A 90 -8.32 22.69 -31.38
C GLY A 90 -7.64 23.98 -31.86
N LYS A 91 -7.47 24.97 -30.96
CA LYS A 91 -6.74 26.23 -31.32
C LYS A 91 -5.28 25.96 -31.67
N GLN A 92 -4.61 25.07 -30.94
CA GLN A 92 -3.22 24.70 -31.19
C GLN A 92 -3.08 24.03 -32.55
N ILE A 93 -3.97 23.09 -32.89
CA ILE A 93 -3.99 22.42 -34.18
C ILE A 93 -4.31 23.43 -35.32
N ALA A 94 -5.34 24.24 -35.17
CA ALA A 94 -5.75 25.21 -36.17
C ALA A 94 -4.65 26.22 -36.54
N SER A 95 -3.70 26.47 -35.63
CA SER A 95 -2.55 27.33 -35.91
C SER A 95 -1.59 26.76 -36.95
N SER A 96 -1.58 25.44 -37.15
CA SER A 96 -0.74 24.73 -38.12
C SER A 96 -1.54 24.05 -39.23
N ASP A 97 -2.74 23.52 -38.91
CA ASP A 97 -3.61 22.80 -39.85
C ASP A 97 -5.10 22.99 -39.48
N ALA A 98 -5.75 23.98 -40.10
CA ALA A 98 -7.17 24.26 -39.82
C ALA A 98 -8.13 23.17 -40.35
N GLU A 99 -7.70 22.30 -41.27
CA GLU A 99 -8.50 21.17 -41.74
C GLU A 99 -8.47 20.05 -40.70
N ALA A 100 -7.31 19.74 -40.11
CA ALA A 100 -7.17 18.73 -39.09
C ALA A 100 -7.94 19.05 -37.79
N GLU A 101 -8.08 20.33 -37.44
CA GLU A 101 -8.84 20.78 -36.25
C GLU A 101 -10.28 20.27 -36.28
N ARG A 102 -10.90 20.14 -37.46
CA ARG A 102 -12.29 19.67 -37.60
C ARG A 102 -12.53 18.25 -37.16
N TYR A 103 -11.49 17.48 -36.97
CA TYR A 103 -11.53 16.05 -36.62
C TYR A 103 -11.16 15.77 -35.16
N VAL A 104 -10.97 16.79 -34.33
CA VAL A 104 -10.65 16.62 -32.90
C VAL A 104 -11.87 16.19 -32.11
N HIS A 105 -11.70 15.21 -31.23
CA HIS A 105 -12.71 14.79 -30.25
C HIS A 105 -14.04 14.30 -30.85
N LEU A 106 -14.00 13.67 -32.05
CA LEU A 106 -15.22 13.19 -32.69
C LEU A 106 -15.87 12.05 -31.90
N GLY A 107 -17.17 12.14 -31.68
CA GLY A 107 -17.99 11.12 -31.01
C GLY A 107 -17.70 10.91 -29.54
N ALA A 108 -16.63 11.46 -29.00
CA ALA A 108 -16.28 11.37 -27.58
C ALA A 108 -17.07 12.37 -26.71
N THR A 109 -17.07 12.15 -25.42
CA THR A 109 -17.57 13.09 -24.42
C THR A 109 -16.49 13.42 -23.38
N SER A 110 -16.67 14.51 -22.64
CA SER A 110 -15.74 14.94 -21.60
C SER A 110 -15.35 13.83 -20.63
N GLN A 111 -16.31 12.98 -20.23
CA GLN A 111 -16.04 11.90 -19.30
C GLN A 111 -15.20 10.78 -19.92
N ASP A 112 -15.34 10.49 -21.22
CA ASP A 112 -14.50 9.51 -21.92
C ASP A 112 -13.01 9.91 -21.82
N VAL A 113 -12.71 11.18 -22.07
CA VAL A 113 -11.35 11.73 -21.98
C VAL A 113 -10.81 11.71 -20.56
N MET A 114 -11.64 12.14 -19.60
CA MET A 114 -11.22 12.24 -18.20
C MET A 114 -11.06 10.87 -17.55
N ASP A 115 -12.00 9.95 -17.77
CA ASP A 115 -11.94 8.61 -17.17
C ASP A 115 -10.86 7.74 -17.83
N SER A 116 -10.74 7.74 -19.17
CA SER A 116 -9.65 7.02 -19.83
C SER A 116 -8.28 7.63 -19.53
N GLY A 117 -8.20 8.96 -19.46
CA GLY A 117 -6.99 9.65 -18.98
C GLY A 117 -6.64 9.25 -17.54
N LEU A 118 -7.64 9.15 -16.66
CA LEU A 118 -7.44 8.64 -15.31
C LEU A 118 -6.92 7.19 -15.33
N VAL A 119 -7.50 6.31 -16.15
CA VAL A 119 -7.03 4.90 -16.25
C VAL A 119 -5.58 4.83 -16.72
N LEU A 120 -5.14 5.69 -17.63
CA LEU A 120 -3.73 5.78 -18.03
C LEU A 120 -2.82 6.21 -16.87
N GLN A 121 -3.26 7.16 -16.03
CA GLN A 121 -2.55 7.52 -14.80
C GLN A 121 -2.56 6.37 -13.79
N LEU A 122 -3.67 5.64 -13.64
CA LEU A 122 -3.77 4.50 -12.75
C LEU A 122 -2.86 3.34 -13.17
N ARG A 123 -2.64 3.14 -14.46
CA ARG A 123 -1.64 2.17 -14.96
C ARG A 123 -0.23 2.50 -14.47
N GLN A 124 0.16 3.78 -14.54
CA GLN A 124 1.45 4.23 -14.02
C GLN A 124 1.53 4.10 -12.49
N ALA A 125 0.46 4.51 -11.80
CA ALA A 125 0.36 4.40 -10.35
C ALA A 125 0.44 2.95 -9.86
N LEU A 126 -0.25 2.03 -10.54
CA LEU A 126 -0.22 0.59 -10.26
C LEU A 126 1.20 0.03 -10.41
N ALA A 127 1.90 0.38 -11.48
CA ALA A 127 3.28 -0.06 -11.71
C ALA A 127 4.24 0.43 -10.62
N LEU A 128 4.11 1.69 -10.19
CA LEU A 128 4.90 2.24 -9.08
C LEU A 128 4.62 1.53 -7.76
N ILE A 129 3.34 1.31 -7.43
CA ILE A 129 2.92 0.63 -6.20
C ILE A 129 3.40 -0.83 -6.19
N GLU A 130 3.25 -1.55 -7.30
CA GLU A 130 3.69 -2.95 -7.42
C GLU A 130 5.21 -3.06 -7.29
N SER A 131 5.96 -2.15 -7.90
CA SER A 131 7.42 -2.09 -7.77
C SER A 131 7.87 -1.88 -6.31
N GLU A 132 7.27 -0.94 -5.60
CA GLU A 132 7.59 -0.69 -4.18
C GLU A 132 7.18 -1.87 -3.28
N LEU A 133 6.02 -2.50 -3.53
CA LEU A 133 5.58 -3.70 -2.82
C LEU A 133 6.52 -4.89 -3.05
N ALA A 134 7.01 -5.07 -4.27
CA ALA A 134 7.97 -6.14 -4.59
C ALA A 134 9.27 -5.95 -3.81
N GLN A 135 9.86 -4.75 -3.87
CA GLN A 135 11.11 -4.42 -3.16
C GLN A 135 10.95 -4.53 -1.63
N LEU A 136 9.79 -4.09 -1.09
CA LEU A 136 9.47 -4.26 0.32
C LEU A 136 9.39 -5.75 0.69
N ALA A 137 8.71 -6.56 -0.13
CA ALA A 137 8.57 -8.00 0.11
C ALA A 137 9.93 -8.71 0.08
N ASP A 138 10.78 -8.41 -0.90
CA ASP A 138 12.16 -8.94 -0.99
C ASP A 138 12.95 -8.61 0.28
N SER A 139 12.90 -7.36 0.73
CA SER A 139 13.59 -6.92 1.94
C SER A 139 13.07 -7.63 3.18
N LEU A 140 11.75 -7.78 3.32
CA LEU A 140 11.13 -8.48 4.44
C LEU A 140 11.46 -9.97 4.43
N ALA A 141 11.52 -10.62 3.26
CA ALA A 141 11.91 -12.03 3.12
C ALA A 141 13.36 -12.27 3.60
N VAL A 142 14.28 -11.41 3.19
CA VAL A 142 15.69 -11.45 3.64
C VAL A 142 15.77 -11.27 5.16
N GLN A 143 15.07 -10.29 5.72
CA GLN A 143 15.10 -10.03 7.16
C GLN A 143 14.41 -11.15 7.97
N ALA A 144 13.31 -11.73 7.46
CA ALA A 144 12.64 -12.85 8.12
C ALA A 144 13.57 -14.06 8.25
N GLN A 145 14.31 -14.39 7.20
CA GLN A 145 15.31 -15.47 7.24
C GLN A 145 16.49 -15.13 8.14
N ARG A 146 17.02 -13.90 8.06
CA ARG A 146 18.15 -13.45 8.88
C ARG A 146 17.89 -13.58 10.38
N PHE A 147 16.67 -13.28 10.83
CA PHE A 147 16.26 -13.28 12.22
C PHE A 147 15.37 -14.47 12.61
N ALA A 148 15.41 -15.54 11.83
CA ALA A 148 14.59 -16.73 12.02
C ALA A 148 14.76 -17.38 13.39
N THR A 149 15.97 -17.29 13.97
CA THR A 149 16.33 -17.88 15.26
C THR A 149 16.54 -16.84 16.37
N THR A 150 16.18 -15.58 16.15
CA THR A 150 16.35 -14.49 17.13
C THR A 150 15.13 -14.43 18.04
N PRO A 151 15.18 -14.91 19.30
CA PRO A 151 14.03 -14.94 20.19
C PRO A 151 13.76 -13.54 20.77
N LEU A 152 12.48 -13.22 20.93
CA LEU A 152 12.01 -12.06 21.66
C LEU A 152 10.70 -12.42 22.38
N ALA A 153 10.30 -11.60 23.35
CA ALA A 153 9.02 -11.76 24.01
C ALA A 153 7.86 -11.58 23.03
N GLY A 154 7.01 -12.58 22.89
CA GLY A 154 5.69 -12.40 22.33
C GLY A 154 4.92 -11.38 23.18
N ARG A 155 4.05 -10.58 22.56
CA ARG A 155 3.22 -9.61 23.31
C ARG A 155 1.77 -9.76 22.92
N THR A 156 0.98 -10.24 23.86
CA THR A 156 -0.48 -10.31 23.75
C THR A 156 -1.09 -9.31 24.73
N TRP A 157 -2.05 -8.51 24.30
CA TRP A 157 -2.62 -7.44 25.13
C TRP A 157 -1.55 -6.49 25.72
N LEU A 158 -0.44 -6.29 24.98
CA LEU A 158 0.74 -5.52 25.38
C LEU A 158 1.51 -6.11 26.59
N GLN A 159 1.17 -7.30 27.05
CA GLN A 159 1.89 -8.05 28.09
C GLN A 159 2.81 -9.09 27.46
N HIS A 160 3.92 -9.41 28.16
CA HIS A 160 4.80 -10.50 27.73
C HIS A 160 4.04 -11.83 27.71
N ALA A 161 4.15 -12.54 26.63
CA ALA A 161 3.66 -13.89 26.41
C ALA A 161 4.86 -14.82 26.10
N THR A 162 4.58 -16.05 25.69
CA THR A 162 5.61 -17.01 25.25
C THR A 162 6.54 -16.44 24.21
N PRO A 163 7.80 -16.91 24.15
CA PRO A 163 8.77 -16.46 23.15
C PRO A 163 8.28 -16.68 21.72
N VAL A 164 8.63 -15.74 20.85
CA VAL A 164 8.52 -15.85 19.39
C VAL A 164 9.86 -15.50 18.77
N THR A 165 10.03 -15.63 17.46
CA THR A 165 11.23 -15.09 16.79
C THR A 165 10.92 -13.77 16.08
N LEU A 166 11.94 -12.90 15.99
CA LEU A 166 11.81 -11.67 15.18
C LEU A 166 11.52 -12.02 13.71
N GLY A 167 12.14 -13.08 13.19
CA GLY A 167 11.87 -13.56 11.83
C GLY A 167 10.41 -13.93 11.62
N MET A 168 9.75 -14.60 12.59
CA MET A 168 8.32 -14.93 12.50
C MET A 168 7.44 -13.67 12.49
N LYS A 169 7.78 -12.66 13.29
CA LYS A 169 7.08 -11.36 13.28
C LYS A 169 7.20 -10.68 11.91
N ILE A 170 8.41 -10.66 11.33
CA ILE A 170 8.68 -10.11 10.00
C ILE A 170 7.94 -10.91 8.91
N ALA A 171 7.92 -12.23 8.99
CA ALA A 171 7.16 -13.08 8.07
C ALA A 171 5.65 -12.78 8.07
N GLY A 172 5.10 -12.35 9.21
CA GLY A 172 3.73 -11.85 9.30
C GLY A 172 3.49 -10.59 8.47
N TRP A 173 4.45 -9.65 8.47
CA TRP A 173 4.39 -8.44 7.62
C TRP A 173 4.57 -8.82 6.15
N LEU A 174 5.53 -9.69 5.82
CA LEU A 174 5.74 -10.23 4.47
C LEU A 174 4.46 -10.83 3.90
N GLY A 175 3.77 -11.69 4.65
CA GLY A 175 2.54 -12.33 4.19
C GLY A 175 1.43 -11.32 3.85
N ALA A 176 1.33 -10.19 4.56
CA ALA A 176 0.37 -9.13 4.24
C ALA A 176 0.74 -8.39 2.94
N VAL A 177 2.02 -8.12 2.72
CA VAL A 177 2.54 -7.50 1.49
C VAL A 177 2.33 -8.43 0.29
N THR A 178 2.66 -9.71 0.42
CA THR A 178 2.46 -10.75 -0.61
C THR A 178 0.99 -10.81 -1.07
N ARG A 179 0.05 -10.89 -0.12
CA ARG A 179 -1.40 -10.88 -0.46
C ARG A 179 -1.85 -9.55 -1.09
N SER A 180 -1.21 -8.45 -0.79
CA SER A 180 -1.51 -7.16 -1.43
C SER A 180 -1.08 -7.15 -2.89
N ARG A 181 0.09 -7.71 -3.23
CA ARG A 181 0.55 -7.91 -4.60
C ARG A 181 -0.40 -8.81 -5.39
N GLN A 182 -0.81 -9.94 -4.80
CA GLN A 182 -1.80 -10.85 -5.42
C GLN A 182 -3.11 -10.13 -5.75
N ARG A 183 -3.61 -9.28 -4.85
CA ARG A 183 -4.84 -8.51 -5.10
C ARG A 183 -4.66 -7.51 -6.25
N LEU A 184 -3.54 -6.81 -6.31
CA LEU A 184 -3.27 -5.87 -7.40
C LEU A 184 -3.20 -6.58 -8.75
N GLN A 185 -2.48 -7.69 -8.86
CA GLN A 185 -2.42 -8.50 -10.09
C GLN A 185 -3.80 -9.02 -10.52
N GLN A 186 -4.63 -9.43 -9.56
CA GLN A 186 -5.98 -9.92 -9.86
C GLN A 186 -6.95 -8.82 -10.29
N LEU A 187 -6.81 -7.60 -9.78
CA LEU A 187 -7.70 -6.48 -10.14
C LEU A 187 -7.27 -5.75 -11.42
N GLU A 188 -5.99 -5.80 -11.79
CA GLU A 188 -5.43 -5.07 -12.93
C GLU A 188 -6.27 -5.19 -14.21
N PRO A 189 -6.70 -6.40 -14.66
CA PRO A 189 -7.52 -6.54 -15.86
C PRO A 189 -8.91 -5.87 -15.75
N ARG A 190 -9.41 -5.68 -14.53
CA ARG A 190 -10.69 -4.99 -14.29
C ARG A 190 -10.53 -3.48 -14.15
N LEU A 191 -9.33 -3.01 -13.79
CA LEU A 191 -9.00 -1.59 -13.64
C LEU A 191 -8.59 -0.94 -14.96
N LEU A 192 -7.72 -1.61 -15.73
CA LEU A 192 -7.14 -1.06 -16.96
C LEU A 192 -8.08 -1.25 -18.15
N VAL A 193 -9.21 -0.55 -18.10
CA VAL A 193 -10.35 -0.68 -19.01
C VAL A 193 -10.67 0.67 -19.64
N LEU A 194 -10.88 0.69 -20.97
CA LEU A 194 -11.27 1.87 -21.72
C LEU A 194 -12.62 2.42 -21.26
N GLN A 195 -12.74 3.73 -21.08
CA GLN A 195 -14.00 4.44 -21.04
C GLN A 195 -14.20 5.17 -22.39
N PHE A 196 -15.18 4.72 -23.15
CA PHE A 196 -15.58 5.36 -24.40
C PHE A 196 -17.05 5.06 -24.69
N GLY A 197 -17.90 6.05 -24.60
CA GLY A 197 -19.35 5.90 -24.70
C GLY A 197 -20.07 7.08 -25.35
N GLY A 198 -19.40 8.20 -25.56
CA GLY A 198 -20.00 9.41 -26.08
C GLY A 198 -20.99 10.05 -25.10
N ALA A 199 -21.93 10.80 -25.62
CA ALA A 199 -22.80 11.67 -24.81
C ALA A 199 -23.58 10.94 -23.71
N SER A 200 -24.09 9.75 -23.97
CA SER A 200 -24.92 8.97 -23.04
C SER A 200 -24.67 7.46 -23.06
N GLY A 201 -23.49 7.03 -23.48
CA GLY A 201 -23.07 5.62 -23.45
C GLY A 201 -23.40 4.82 -24.72
N THR A 202 -23.96 5.43 -25.75
CA THR A 202 -24.43 4.71 -26.94
C THR A 202 -23.53 4.88 -28.18
N LEU A 203 -22.56 5.82 -28.12
CA LEU A 203 -21.74 6.21 -29.27
C LEU A 203 -22.57 6.58 -30.54
N ALA A 204 -23.78 7.06 -30.36
CA ALA A 204 -24.74 7.29 -31.45
C ALA A 204 -24.20 8.21 -32.56
N ALA A 205 -23.31 9.15 -32.22
CA ALA A 205 -22.69 10.05 -33.19
C ALA A 205 -21.76 9.33 -34.19
N LEU A 206 -21.27 8.14 -33.88
CA LEU A 206 -20.34 7.36 -34.71
C LEU A 206 -21.05 6.29 -35.58
N GLY A 207 -22.33 6.07 -35.38
CA GLY A 207 -23.14 5.14 -36.16
C GLY A 207 -22.54 3.72 -36.18
N GLU A 208 -22.45 3.13 -37.39
CA GLU A 208 -21.92 1.77 -37.57
C GLU A 208 -20.40 1.64 -37.29
N GLN A 209 -19.67 2.74 -37.28
CA GLN A 209 -18.24 2.76 -37.00
C GLN A 209 -17.92 2.79 -35.49
N ALA A 210 -18.92 2.90 -34.61
CA ALA A 210 -18.75 3.06 -33.15
C ALA A 210 -17.91 1.93 -32.52
N LEU A 211 -18.31 0.68 -32.71
CA LEU A 211 -17.58 -0.47 -32.15
C LEU A 211 -16.20 -0.68 -32.77
N PRO A 212 -16.03 -0.65 -34.11
CA PRO A 212 -14.69 -0.67 -34.69
C PRO A 212 -13.74 0.41 -34.19
N ILE A 213 -14.22 1.62 -33.94
CA ILE A 213 -13.40 2.70 -33.35
C ILE A 213 -13.06 2.38 -31.90
N ALA A 214 -14.04 1.92 -31.11
CA ALA A 214 -13.80 1.55 -29.70
C ALA A 214 -12.75 0.43 -29.56
N GLU A 215 -12.82 -0.58 -30.43
CA GLU A 215 -11.82 -1.67 -30.51
C GLU A 215 -10.44 -1.12 -30.85
N ALA A 216 -10.34 -0.30 -31.89
CA ALA A 216 -9.09 0.31 -32.34
C ALA A 216 -8.51 1.24 -31.25
N LEU A 217 -9.34 2.01 -30.54
CA LEU A 217 -8.93 2.90 -29.47
C LEU A 217 -8.41 2.12 -28.24
N ALA A 218 -9.07 1.03 -27.89
CA ALA A 218 -8.62 0.14 -26.81
C ALA A 218 -7.23 -0.45 -27.13
N GLU A 219 -7.00 -0.91 -28.36
CA GLU A 219 -5.70 -1.37 -28.82
C GLU A 219 -4.62 -0.28 -28.78
N GLU A 220 -4.93 0.94 -29.29
CA GLU A 220 -4.01 2.09 -29.29
C GLU A 220 -3.57 2.47 -27.87
N LEU A 221 -4.50 2.45 -26.91
CA LEU A 221 -4.21 2.77 -25.50
C LEU A 221 -3.71 1.58 -24.68
N GLN A 222 -3.70 0.36 -25.27
CA GLN A 222 -3.39 -0.88 -24.55
C GLN A 222 -4.28 -1.05 -23.30
N LEU A 223 -5.57 -0.82 -23.48
CA LEU A 223 -6.60 -1.01 -22.47
C LEU A 223 -7.57 -2.12 -22.90
N THR A 224 -8.21 -2.77 -21.94
CA THR A 224 -9.27 -3.72 -22.23
C THR A 224 -10.54 -2.98 -22.69
N LEU A 225 -11.16 -3.42 -23.79
CA LEU A 225 -12.49 -2.94 -24.15
C LEU A 225 -13.51 -3.57 -23.20
N PRO A 226 -14.32 -2.77 -22.46
CA PRO A 226 -15.33 -3.32 -21.59
C PRO A 226 -16.55 -3.84 -22.35
N GLU A 227 -17.39 -4.60 -21.67
CA GLU A 227 -18.70 -5.05 -22.17
C GLU A 227 -19.66 -3.92 -22.49
N GLN A 228 -19.51 -2.77 -21.84
CA GLN A 228 -20.26 -1.53 -22.07
C GLN A 228 -19.53 -0.33 -21.41
N PRO A 229 -19.84 0.91 -21.85
CA PRO A 229 -19.34 2.11 -21.17
C PRO A 229 -19.74 2.15 -19.69
N TRP A 230 -18.83 2.59 -18.83
CA TRP A 230 -18.96 2.52 -17.38
C TRP A 230 -19.02 3.89 -16.68
N HIS A 231 -19.58 4.90 -17.34
CA HIS A 231 -19.65 6.29 -16.85
C HIS A 231 -20.16 6.41 -15.41
N THR A 232 -21.15 5.61 -15.02
CA THR A 232 -21.76 5.63 -13.68
C THR A 232 -21.61 4.30 -12.92
N GLN A 233 -20.90 3.32 -13.48
CA GLN A 233 -20.54 2.06 -12.84
C GLN A 233 -19.09 2.16 -12.32
N ARG A 234 -18.93 2.60 -11.07
CA ARG A 234 -17.63 3.02 -10.52
C ARG A 234 -16.93 1.95 -9.67
N ASP A 235 -17.47 0.75 -9.63
CA ASP A 235 -16.95 -0.38 -8.85
C ASP A 235 -15.48 -0.68 -9.14
N ARG A 236 -15.00 -0.57 -10.39
CA ARG A 236 -13.59 -0.76 -10.79
C ARG A 236 -12.64 0.19 -10.07
N ILE A 237 -13.02 1.47 -10.02
CA ILE A 237 -12.25 2.52 -9.34
C ILE A 237 -12.25 2.32 -7.82
N VAL A 238 -13.42 1.97 -7.26
CA VAL A 238 -13.57 1.77 -5.82
C VAL A 238 -12.90 0.47 -5.35
N GLU A 239 -12.91 -0.60 -6.17
CA GLU A 239 -12.14 -1.82 -5.90
C GLU A 239 -10.64 -1.50 -5.74
N PHE A 240 -10.06 -0.73 -6.66
CA PHE A 240 -8.67 -0.32 -6.56
C PHE A 240 -8.40 0.48 -5.29
N ALA A 241 -9.21 1.49 -5.00
CA ALA A 241 -9.09 2.29 -3.79
C ALA A 241 -9.23 1.44 -2.50
N ALA A 242 -10.13 0.45 -2.50
CA ALA A 242 -10.29 -0.47 -1.38
C ALA A 242 -9.04 -1.32 -1.14
N VAL A 243 -8.40 -1.81 -2.21
CA VAL A 243 -7.12 -2.54 -2.11
C VAL A 243 -6.02 -1.63 -1.57
N LEU A 244 -5.96 -0.36 -2.01
CA LEU A 244 -5.03 0.63 -1.45
C LEU A 244 -5.29 0.88 0.04
N GLY A 245 -6.55 0.88 0.46
CA GLY A 245 -6.95 0.93 1.87
C GLY A 245 -6.42 -0.25 2.70
N LEU A 246 -6.48 -1.48 2.15
CA LEU A 246 -5.91 -2.67 2.79
C LEU A 246 -4.38 -2.59 2.90
N ILE A 247 -3.71 -2.08 1.87
CA ILE A 247 -2.27 -1.83 1.88
C ILE A 247 -1.93 -0.84 2.98
N ALA A 248 -2.58 0.32 3.03
CA ALA A 248 -2.35 1.35 4.06
C ALA A 248 -2.55 0.79 5.47
N GLY A 249 -3.60 0.01 5.72
CA GLY A 249 -3.86 -0.64 7.00
C GLY A 249 -2.75 -1.62 7.40
N SER A 250 -2.26 -2.43 6.46
CA SER A 250 -1.15 -3.37 6.70
C SER A 250 0.17 -2.66 7.00
N LEU A 251 0.47 -1.58 6.27
CA LEU A 251 1.63 -0.73 6.53
C LEU A 251 1.50 0.00 7.87
N GLY A 252 0.30 0.43 8.25
CA GLY A 252 0.02 0.99 9.57
C GLY A 252 0.30 0.01 10.70
N LYS A 253 -0.03 -1.28 10.52
CA LYS A 253 0.34 -2.36 11.46
C LYS A 253 1.86 -2.50 11.57
N PHE A 254 2.58 -2.51 10.44
CA PHE A 254 4.04 -2.54 10.42
C PHE A 254 4.63 -1.34 11.17
N GLY A 255 4.19 -0.11 10.86
CA GLY A 255 4.63 1.09 11.55
C GLY A 255 4.32 1.10 13.05
N ARG A 256 3.15 0.57 13.45
CA ARG A 256 2.79 0.43 14.86
C ARG A 256 3.72 -0.54 15.59
N ASP A 257 4.02 -1.70 15.02
CA ASP A 257 4.96 -2.66 15.60
C ASP A 257 6.35 -2.04 15.78
N ILE A 258 6.89 -1.40 14.73
CA ILE A 258 8.19 -0.73 14.81
C ILE A 258 8.19 0.34 15.93
N SER A 259 7.16 1.18 16.01
CA SER A 259 7.08 2.24 17.03
C SER A 259 7.06 1.69 18.46
N LEU A 260 6.35 0.57 18.69
CA LEU A 260 6.28 -0.09 20.00
C LEU A 260 7.59 -0.80 20.36
N LEU A 261 8.23 -1.45 19.39
CA LEU A 261 9.54 -2.10 19.62
C LEU A 261 10.67 -1.09 19.80
N MET A 262 10.52 0.11 19.27
CA MET A 262 11.49 1.21 19.37
C MET A 262 11.31 2.06 20.64
N GLN A 263 10.18 1.98 21.34
CA GLN A 263 9.97 2.77 22.56
C GLN A 263 11.04 2.44 23.63
N THR A 264 11.39 3.39 24.48
CA THR A 264 12.52 3.33 25.41
C THR A 264 12.54 2.05 26.26
N GLU A 265 11.37 1.61 26.75
CA GLU A 265 11.21 0.45 27.61
C GLU A 265 11.48 -0.87 26.87
N ALA A 266 11.08 -0.95 25.58
CA ALA A 266 11.35 -2.11 24.72
C ALA A 266 12.77 -2.04 24.11
N ALA A 267 13.04 -1.03 23.29
CA ALA A 267 14.33 -0.74 22.65
C ALA A 267 14.94 -1.97 21.93
N GLU A 268 14.11 -2.72 21.22
CA GLU A 268 14.47 -4.01 20.57
C GLU A 268 14.84 -3.84 19.11
N VAL A 269 14.23 -2.85 18.43
CA VAL A 269 14.54 -2.47 17.05
C VAL A 269 14.61 -0.96 16.91
N PHE A 270 15.24 -0.48 15.84
CA PHE A 270 15.29 0.94 15.53
C PHE A 270 15.20 1.17 14.01
N GLU A 271 14.64 2.31 13.62
CA GLU A 271 14.72 2.78 12.25
C GLU A 271 16.18 3.05 11.86
N PRO A 272 16.55 2.90 10.59
CA PRO A 272 17.92 3.18 10.14
C PRO A 272 18.31 4.63 10.45
N ALA A 273 19.48 4.79 11.05
CA ALA A 273 20.04 6.10 11.34
C ALA A 273 20.50 6.79 10.04
N ALA A 274 20.17 8.07 9.91
CA ALA A 274 20.69 8.93 8.85
C ALA A 274 20.86 10.36 9.35
N PRO A 275 21.77 11.14 8.78
CA PRO A 275 21.94 12.54 9.17
C PRO A 275 20.63 13.33 9.06
N GLY A 276 20.21 13.99 10.14
CA GLY A 276 18.97 14.76 10.21
C GLY A 276 17.67 13.96 10.34
N LYS A 277 17.71 12.63 10.31
CA LYS A 277 16.53 11.77 10.42
C LYS A 277 16.16 11.55 11.90
N GLY A 278 14.92 11.89 12.28
CA GLY A 278 14.35 11.56 13.59
C GLY A 278 15.02 12.22 14.80
N GLY A 279 15.91 13.21 14.59
CA GLY A 279 16.62 13.88 15.66
C GLY A 279 15.70 14.70 16.57
N SER A 280 16.16 14.92 17.81
CA SER A 280 15.50 15.82 18.78
C SER A 280 16.27 17.12 18.85
N SER A 281 15.57 18.25 18.88
CA SER A 281 16.19 19.58 19.05
C SER A 281 16.80 19.79 20.44
N THR A 282 16.36 19.01 21.46
CA THR A 282 16.77 19.20 22.86
C THR A 282 17.49 18.00 23.45
N MET A 283 17.29 16.78 22.92
CA MET A 283 17.84 15.54 23.47
C MET A 283 18.64 14.79 22.37
N PRO A 284 19.97 14.96 22.33
CA PRO A 284 20.80 14.42 21.22
C PRO A 284 20.72 12.89 21.05
N HIS A 285 20.43 12.15 22.12
CA HIS A 285 20.32 10.68 22.12
C HIS A 285 18.95 10.17 21.67
N LYS A 286 17.93 11.04 21.57
CA LYS A 286 16.56 10.64 21.21
C LYS A 286 16.44 10.39 19.72
N ARG A 287 15.98 9.20 19.36
CA ARG A 287 15.71 8.76 17.99
C ARG A 287 14.19 8.61 17.80
N ASN A 288 13.59 9.50 17.03
CA ASN A 288 12.14 9.45 16.79
C ASN A 288 11.82 8.51 15.60
N PRO A 289 10.75 7.70 15.70
CA PRO A 289 10.32 6.79 14.63
C PRO A 289 9.53 7.55 13.55
N VAL A 290 10.23 8.36 12.75
CA VAL A 290 9.62 9.28 11.77
C VAL A 290 9.08 8.55 10.55
N GLY A 291 9.67 7.43 10.15
CA GLY A 291 9.15 6.57 9.09
C GLY A 291 7.87 5.86 9.54
N ALA A 292 7.87 5.26 10.74
CA ALA A 292 6.67 4.67 11.32
C ALA A 292 5.53 5.67 11.48
N ALA A 293 5.83 6.94 11.77
CA ALA A 293 4.82 7.99 11.87
C ALA A 293 4.11 8.24 10.54
N VAL A 294 4.81 8.17 9.39
CA VAL A 294 4.20 8.27 8.05
C VAL A 294 3.22 7.11 7.83
N LEU A 295 3.63 5.87 8.12
CA LEU A 295 2.79 4.69 7.93
C LEU A 295 1.51 4.76 8.77
N ILE A 296 1.65 5.12 10.04
CA ILE A 296 0.52 5.24 10.98
C ILE A 296 -0.41 6.39 10.56
N GLY A 297 0.15 7.52 10.15
CA GLY A 297 -0.61 8.68 9.69
C GLY A 297 -1.42 8.40 8.42
N ALA A 298 -0.82 7.72 7.44
CA ALA A 298 -1.51 7.31 6.22
C ALA A 298 -2.61 6.28 6.52
N ALA A 299 -2.33 5.28 7.38
CA ALA A 299 -3.32 4.29 7.80
C ALA A 299 -4.53 4.90 8.52
N ALA A 300 -4.37 6.06 9.14
CA ALA A 300 -5.48 6.81 9.75
C ALA A 300 -6.28 7.64 8.72
N ARG A 301 -5.64 8.16 7.66
CA ARG A 301 -6.28 9.03 6.66
C ARG A 301 -6.97 8.25 5.54
N VAL A 302 -6.27 7.26 4.96
CA VAL A 302 -6.72 6.53 3.76
C VAL A 302 -8.11 5.89 3.91
N PRO A 303 -8.49 5.26 5.04
CA PRO A 303 -9.83 4.68 5.19
C PRO A 303 -10.97 5.70 5.03
N GLY A 304 -10.79 6.93 5.50
CA GLY A 304 -11.77 8.01 5.30
C GLY A 304 -11.92 8.39 3.82
N LEU A 305 -10.81 8.47 3.09
CA LEU A 305 -10.82 8.74 1.65
C LEU A 305 -11.49 7.60 0.86
N VAL A 306 -11.19 6.34 1.21
CA VAL A 306 -11.84 5.15 0.61
C VAL A 306 -13.34 5.17 0.90
N SER A 307 -13.76 5.54 2.11
CA SER A 307 -15.17 5.71 2.46
C SER A 307 -15.87 6.77 1.60
N THR A 308 -15.17 7.86 1.26
CA THR A 308 -15.70 8.88 0.33
C THR A 308 -16.00 8.25 -1.04
N LEU A 309 -15.11 7.43 -1.57
CA LEU A 309 -15.32 6.76 -2.87
C LEU A 309 -16.45 5.74 -2.82
N PHE A 310 -16.60 4.96 -1.75
CA PHE A 310 -17.78 4.09 -1.55
C PHE A 310 -19.08 4.90 -1.54
N SER A 311 -19.10 6.05 -0.86
CA SER A 311 -20.26 6.94 -0.82
C SER A 311 -20.55 7.58 -2.18
N ALA A 312 -19.55 7.69 -3.05
CA ALA A 312 -19.67 8.24 -4.39
C ALA A 312 -20.08 7.21 -5.47
N MET A 313 -20.17 5.91 -5.13
CA MET A 313 -20.57 4.86 -6.10
C MET A 313 -22.02 4.98 -6.62
N PRO A 314 -23.04 5.36 -5.82
CA PRO A 314 -24.43 5.40 -6.31
C PRO A 314 -24.65 6.61 -7.24
N GLN A 315 -24.08 6.55 -8.43
CA GLN A 315 -24.14 7.61 -9.43
C GLN A 315 -25.44 7.55 -10.23
N GLU A 316 -26.01 8.72 -10.54
CA GLU A 316 -27.32 8.85 -11.18
C GLU A 316 -27.23 8.67 -12.70
N HIS A 317 -28.17 7.92 -13.24
CA HIS A 317 -28.42 7.79 -14.67
C HIS A 317 -27.14 7.48 -15.48
N GLU A 318 -26.93 8.17 -16.60
CA GLU A 318 -25.79 7.98 -17.52
C GLU A 318 -24.60 8.89 -17.20
N ARG A 319 -24.78 9.89 -16.30
CA ARG A 319 -23.71 10.76 -15.79
C ARG A 319 -24.13 11.41 -14.47
N SER A 320 -23.24 11.29 -13.47
CA SER A 320 -23.51 11.76 -12.12
C SER A 320 -23.28 13.26 -11.93
N LEU A 321 -24.12 13.85 -11.08
CA LEU A 321 -23.97 15.22 -10.60
C LEU A 321 -23.32 15.22 -9.21
N GLY A 322 -22.06 15.61 -9.13
CA GLY A 322 -21.33 15.76 -7.87
C GLY A 322 -20.56 14.52 -7.41
N LEU A 323 -21.14 13.32 -7.45
CA LEU A 323 -20.49 12.11 -6.96
C LEU A 323 -19.26 11.73 -7.83
N TRP A 324 -19.33 11.87 -9.15
CA TRP A 324 -18.16 11.71 -10.01
C TRP A 324 -17.04 12.72 -9.67
N HIS A 325 -17.38 13.96 -9.37
CA HIS A 325 -16.42 15.00 -8.98
C HIS A 325 -15.69 14.68 -7.68
N ALA A 326 -16.32 13.94 -6.74
CA ALA A 326 -15.70 13.52 -5.50
C ALA A 326 -14.49 12.58 -5.71
N GLU A 327 -14.40 11.90 -6.85
CA GLU A 327 -13.29 11.01 -7.20
C GLU A 327 -12.02 11.78 -7.60
N TRP A 328 -12.16 12.96 -8.22
CA TRP A 328 -11.07 13.64 -8.95
C TRP A 328 -9.84 13.98 -8.13
N GLU A 329 -10.03 14.28 -6.83
CA GLU A 329 -8.94 14.55 -5.91
C GLU A 329 -8.74 13.42 -4.90
N THR A 330 -9.83 12.71 -4.54
CA THR A 330 -9.78 11.67 -3.51
C THR A 330 -8.90 10.47 -3.92
N LEU A 331 -9.06 9.98 -5.14
CA LEU A 331 -8.28 8.83 -5.62
C LEU A 331 -6.79 9.14 -5.78
N PRO A 332 -6.38 10.25 -6.41
CA PRO A 332 -4.98 10.68 -6.44
C PRO A 332 -4.35 10.84 -5.04
N GLU A 333 -5.09 11.38 -4.08
CA GLU A 333 -4.61 11.52 -2.70
C GLU A 333 -4.34 10.15 -2.05
N ILE A 334 -5.23 9.17 -2.24
CA ILE A 334 -5.01 7.79 -1.76
C ILE A 334 -3.74 7.21 -2.37
N CYS A 335 -3.55 7.31 -3.69
CA CYS A 335 -2.37 6.81 -4.39
C CYS A 335 -1.08 7.44 -3.86
N CYS A 336 -1.07 8.76 -3.68
CA CYS A 336 0.08 9.50 -3.16
C CYS A 336 0.45 9.09 -1.73
N LEU A 337 -0.54 8.97 -0.83
CA LEU A 337 -0.32 8.57 0.56
C LEU A 337 0.17 7.12 0.67
N VAL A 338 -0.40 6.21 -0.11
CA VAL A 338 0.01 4.79 -0.10
C VAL A 338 1.42 4.63 -0.66
N SER A 339 1.73 5.31 -1.76
CA SER A 339 3.07 5.27 -2.37
C SER A 339 4.14 5.81 -1.43
N GLY A 340 3.88 6.95 -0.75
CA GLY A 340 4.81 7.48 0.25
C GLY A 340 5.01 6.55 1.44
N SER A 341 3.94 5.88 1.88
CA SER A 341 4.01 4.88 2.95
C SER A 341 4.82 3.66 2.52
N LEU A 342 4.64 3.16 1.29
CA LEU A 342 5.42 2.04 0.76
C LEU A 342 6.91 2.36 0.72
N GLN A 343 7.28 3.55 0.23
CA GLN A 343 8.68 4.00 0.21
C GLN A 343 9.28 4.03 1.62
N GLN A 344 8.56 4.56 2.62
CA GLN A 344 9.04 4.56 4.00
C GLN A 344 9.12 3.14 4.57
N ALA A 345 8.14 2.27 4.30
CA ALA A 345 8.15 0.88 4.75
C ALA A 345 9.35 0.11 4.19
N ARG A 346 9.66 0.29 2.91
CA ARG A 346 10.82 -0.32 2.26
C ARG A 346 12.12 0.14 2.93
N LEU A 347 12.31 1.44 3.11
CA LEU A 347 13.49 1.99 3.79
C LEU A 347 13.63 1.47 5.23
N LEU A 348 12.52 1.28 5.94
CA LEU A 348 12.53 0.67 7.28
C LEU A 348 12.95 -0.80 7.23
N ALA A 349 12.42 -1.58 6.29
CA ALA A 349 12.73 -3.00 6.16
C ALA A 349 14.19 -3.23 5.74
N GLU A 350 14.70 -2.45 4.77
CA GLU A 350 16.09 -2.54 4.30
C GLU A 350 17.10 -2.21 5.39
N GLY A 351 16.83 -1.17 6.17
CA GLY A 351 17.78 -0.64 7.15
C GLY A 351 17.44 -0.94 8.60
N LEU A 352 16.60 -1.94 8.90
CA LEU A 352 16.17 -2.26 10.26
C LEU A 352 17.35 -2.59 11.17
N GLU A 353 17.56 -1.78 12.20
CA GLU A 353 18.55 -2.03 13.24
C GLU A 353 17.92 -2.90 14.35
N VAL A 354 18.61 -3.95 14.76
CA VAL A 354 18.12 -4.94 15.73
C VAL A 354 19.07 -5.10 16.90
N ASP A 355 18.57 -4.96 18.12
CA ASP A 355 19.32 -5.25 19.36
C ASP A 355 18.85 -6.61 19.94
N ALA A 356 19.43 -7.71 19.45
CA ALA A 356 19.14 -9.06 19.92
C ALA A 356 19.49 -9.25 21.40
N ALA A 357 20.53 -8.56 21.91
CA ALA A 357 20.89 -8.61 23.32
C ALA A 357 19.82 -7.95 24.20
N ARG A 358 19.19 -6.88 23.72
CA ARG A 358 18.05 -6.24 24.40
C ARG A 358 16.82 -7.15 24.38
N MET A 359 16.55 -7.82 23.25
CA MET A 359 15.46 -8.80 23.16
C MET A 359 15.62 -9.91 24.21
N ALA A 360 16.84 -10.46 24.34
CA ALA A 360 17.12 -11.47 25.36
C ALA A 360 16.91 -10.93 26.79
N ARG A 361 17.41 -9.71 27.09
CA ARG A 361 17.16 -9.09 28.40
C ARG A 361 15.68 -8.86 28.68
N ASN A 362 14.90 -8.47 27.67
CA ASN A 362 13.46 -8.26 27.83
C ASN A 362 12.71 -9.56 28.10
N LEU A 363 13.13 -10.69 27.56
CA LEU A 363 12.56 -12.00 27.89
C LEU A 363 12.72 -12.34 29.38
N GLU A 364 13.83 -11.90 30.00
CA GLU A 364 14.13 -12.14 31.41
C GLU A 364 13.37 -11.19 32.36
N LEU A 365 12.67 -10.16 31.89
CA LEU A 365 11.94 -9.22 32.75
C LEU A 365 10.88 -9.88 33.60
N THR A 366 10.32 -10.99 33.16
CA THR A 366 9.35 -11.82 33.92
C THR A 366 10.01 -12.90 34.74
N GLN A 367 11.35 -12.95 34.82
CA GLN A 367 12.10 -13.92 35.60
C GLN A 367 11.70 -15.38 35.29
N GLY A 368 11.57 -15.72 34.00
CA GLY A 368 11.23 -17.05 33.50
C GLY A 368 9.73 -17.40 33.52
N LEU A 369 8.85 -16.53 34.02
CA LEU A 369 7.41 -16.83 34.11
C LEU A 369 6.76 -17.02 32.73
N VAL A 370 7.27 -16.38 31.66
CA VAL A 370 6.78 -16.56 30.27
C VAL A 370 6.97 -17.99 29.75
N LEU A 371 7.80 -18.81 30.43
CA LEU A 371 8.08 -20.20 30.07
C LEU A 371 7.39 -21.20 31.02
N ALA A 372 6.55 -20.74 31.93
CA ALA A 372 5.82 -21.61 32.85
C ALA A 372 4.99 -22.68 32.12
N GLU A 373 4.45 -22.35 30.94
CA GLU A 373 3.70 -23.28 30.10
C GLU A 373 4.56 -24.48 29.67
N ALA A 374 5.81 -24.26 29.26
CA ALA A 374 6.72 -25.31 28.85
C ALA A 374 6.93 -26.35 30.01
N VAL A 375 7.13 -25.84 31.22
CA VAL A 375 7.25 -26.69 32.42
C VAL A 375 5.93 -27.41 32.72
N SER A 376 4.80 -26.69 32.62
CA SER A 376 3.46 -27.26 32.87
C SER A 376 3.15 -28.46 32.00
N ILE A 377 3.45 -28.37 30.70
CA ILE A 377 3.16 -29.42 29.72
C ILE A 377 3.94 -30.70 30.06
N VAL A 378 5.25 -30.61 30.36
CA VAL A 378 6.08 -31.76 30.64
C VAL A 378 5.73 -32.36 32.02
N LEU A 379 5.51 -31.50 33.02
CA LEU A 379 5.11 -31.96 34.35
C LEU A 379 3.73 -32.64 34.29
N ALA A 380 2.78 -32.18 33.52
CA ALA A 380 1.45 -32.78 33.36
C ALA A 380 1.51 -34.20 32.80
N GLN A 381 2.49 -34.53 31.97
CA GLN A 381 2.69 -35.91 31.48
C GLN A 381 3.13 -36.88 32.57
N ARG A 382 3.75 -36.39 33.65
CA ARG A 382 4.31 -37.18 34.74
C ARG A 382 3.36 -37.32 35.94
N VAL A 383 2.73 -36.21 36.34
CA VAL A 383 1.90 -36.15 37.55
C VAL A 383 0.41 -35.92 37.31
N GLY A 384 -0.01 -35.82 36.04
CA GLY A 384 -1.37 -35.46 35.64
C GLY A 384 -1.59 -33.94 35.59
N ARG A 385 -2.57 -33.54 34.77
CA ARG A 385 -2.80 -32.13 34.39
C ARG A 385 -3.13 -31.22 35.58
N ASP A 386 -4.06 -31.67 36.43
CA ASP A 386 -4.57 -30.84 37.53
C ASP A 386 -3.49 -30.63 38.58
N THR A 387 -2.73 -31.68 38.92
CA THR A 387 -1.59 -31.62 39.86
C THR A 387 -0.51 -30.70 39.35
N ALA A 388 -0.10 -30.86 38.08
CA ALA A 388 0.91 -30.00 37.45
C ALA A 388 0.49 -28.53 37.43
N HIS A 389 -0.76 -28.26 37.07
CA HIS A 389 -1.29 -26.90 37.02
C HIS A 389 -1.26 -26.23 38.40
N HIS A 390 -1.79 -26.91 39.42
CA HIS A 390 -1.83 -26.40 40.79
C HIS A 390 -0.43 -26.14 41.36
N LEU A 391 0.48 -27.09 41.16
CA LEU A 391 1.86 -26.99 41.60
C LEU A 391 2.59 -25.81 40.95
N LEU A 392 2.46 -25.70 39.65
CA LEU A 392 3.09 -24.60 38.91
C LEU A 392 2.49 -23.23 39.25
N GLU A 393 1.17 -23.16 39.45
CA GLU A 393 0.52 -21.91 39.90
C GLU A 393 1.09 -21.46 41.26
N GLN A 394 1.29 -22.36 42.19
CA GLN A 394 1.92 -22.06 43.48
C GLN A 394 3.36 -21.59 43.32
N CYS A 395 4.16 -22.27 42.50
CA CYS A 395 5.53 -21.87 42.22
C CYS A 395 5.60 -20.49 41.55
N CYS A 396 4.72 -20.18 40.59
CA CYS A 396 4.65 -18.86 39.96
C CYS A 396 4.26 -17.77 40.96
N LYS A 397 3.25 -17.97 41.79
CA LYS A 397 2.88 -17.04 42.88
C LYS A 397 4.04 -16.78 43.84
N ARG A 398 4.77 -17.83 44.22
CA ARG A 398 5.95 -17.72 45.07
C ARG A 398 7.08 -16.96 44.38
N ALA A 399 7.34 -17.23 43.09
CA ALA A 399 8.36 -16.52 42.30
C ALA A 399 8.09 -15.01 42.29
N VAL A 400 6.85 -14.62 42.06
CA VAL A 400 6.43 -13.21 42.08
C VAL A 400 6.57 -12.59 43.47
N ALA A 401 6.08 -13.26 44.50
CA ALA A 401 6.10 -12.74 45.87
C ALA A 401 7.52 -12.60 46.43
N GLU A 402 8.42 -13.54 46.12
CA GLU A 402 9.81 -13.55 46.55
C GLU A 402 10.75 -12.77 45.62
N GLN A 403 10.25 -12.27 44.49
CA GLN A 403 11.06 -11.67 43.44
C GLN A 403 12.23 -12.54 42.98
N ARG A 404 11.99 -13.83 42.80
CA ARG A 404 12.97 -14.85 42.42
C ARG A 404 12.64 -15.40 41.04
N HIS A 405 13.69 -15.75 40.31
CA HIS A 405 13.53 -16.45 39.04
C HIS A 405 12.78 -17.78 39.22
N LEU A 406 11.81 -18.06 38.32
CA LEU A 406 10.98 -19.26 38.37
C LEU A 406 11.84 -20.55 38.47
N ARG A 407 12.97 -20.57 37.72
CA ARG A 407 13.93 -21.69 37.78
C ARG A 407 14.39 -22.04 39.20
N ALA A 408 14.72 -21.01 39.98
CA ALA A 408 15.19 -21.20 41.37
C ALA A 408 14.06 -21.72 42.29
N VAL A 409 12.85 -21.17 42.09
CA VAL A 409 11.67 -21.60 42.88
C VAL A 409 11.29 -23.04 42.56
N LEU A 410 11.35 -23.46 41.29
CA LEU A 410 11.08 -24.84 40.87
C LEU A 410 12.15 -25.80 41.39
N ALA A 411 13.40 -25.39 41.51
CA ALA A 411 14.47 -26.20 42.07
C ALA A 411 14.34 -26.44 43.58
N ASP A 412 13.68 -25.52 44.29
CA ASP A 412 13.41 -25.66 45.76
C ASP A 412 12.11 -26.43 46.05
N GLU A 413 11.35 -26.81 45.00
CA GLU A 413 10.07 -27.50 45.16
C GLU A 413 10.25 -29.02 45.06
N PRO A 414 10.14 -29.79 46.19
CA PRO A 414 10.40 -31.22 46.18
C PRO A 414 9.53 -32.03 45.21
N GLN A 415 8.27 -31.61 45.00
CA GLN A 415 7.36 -32.31 44.10
C GLN A 415 7.73 -32.08 42.61
N VAL A 416 8.39 -30.97 42.32
CA VAL A 416 8.93 -30.68 40.98
C VAL A 416 10.24 -31.44 40.76
N THR A 417 11.16 -31.39 41.76
CA THR A 417 12.49 -31.98 41.61
C THR A 417 12.48 -33.51 41.71
N ALA A 418 11.40 -34.10 42.21
CA ALA A 418 11.16 -35.55 42.13
C ALA A 418 10.90 -36.01 40.68
N GLU A 419 10.36 -35.13 39.85
CA GLU A 419 9.94 -35.43 38.47
C GLU A 419 10.86 -34.82 37.40
N LEU A 420 11.45 -33.65 37.66
CA LEU A 420 12.27 -32.91 36.72
C LEU A 420 13.68 -32.68 37.30
N SER A 421 14.69 -33.09 36.58
CA SER A 421 16.08 -32.78 36.91
C SER A 421 16.41 -31.31 36.71
N GLY A 422 17.51 -30.85 37.32
CA GLY A 422 17.99 -29.49 37.10
C GLY A 422 18.30 -29.16 35.62
N ALA A 423 18.85 -30.14 34.89
CA ALA A 423 19.13 -29.99 33.48
C ALA A 423 17.84 -29.86 32.60
N GLU A 424 16.80 -30.63 32.94
CA GLU A 424 15.50 -30.51 32.26
C GLU A 424 14.83 -29.15 32.55
N LEU A 425 14.93 -28.65 33.78
CA LEU A 425 14.44 -27.31 34.11
C LEU A 425 15.20 -26.20 33.36
N ASP A 426 16.53 -26.35 33.21
CA ASP A 426 17.32 -25.39 32.41
C ASP A 426 16.95 -25.41 30.93
N ASP A 427 16.67 -26.59 30.39
CA ASP A 427 16.23 -26.75 29.00
C ASP A 427 14.82 -26.17 28.78
N LEU A 428 13.85 -26.49 29.63
CA LEU A 428 12.47 -26.02 29.56
C LEU A 428 12.32 -24.52 29.77
N LEU A 429 13.24 -23.89 30.50
CA LEU A 429 13.26 -22.47 30.78
C LEU A 429 14.22 -21.71 29.84
N ASN A 430 14.71 -22.35 28.77
CA ASN A 430 15.47 -21.69 27.71
C ASN A 430 14.52 -21.16 26.62
N PRO A 431 14.40 -19.84 26.41
CA PRO A 431 13.52 -19.29 25.40
C PRO A 431 13.78 -19.79 23.97
N ALA A 432 15.02 -20.15 23.65
CA ALA A 432 15.39 -20.68 22.34
C ALA A 432 14.82 -22.07 22.05
N HIS A 433 14.43 -22.81 23.07
CA HIS A 433 13.86 -24.16 22.95
C HIS A 433 12.33 -24.19 22.95
N TYR A 434 11.68 -23.02 23.13
CA TYR A 434 10.22 -22.90 23.15
C TYR A 434 9.69 -21.96 22.05
N LEU A 435 10.14 -22.21 20.81
CA LEU A 435 9.79 -21.38 19.62
C LEU A 435 8.78 -22.08 18.69
N GLY A 436 8.38 -23.29 19.03
CA GLY A 436 7.40 -24.08 18.28
C GLY A 436 7.73 -24.20 16.78
N GLN A 437 6.79 -23.86 15.93
CA GLN A 437 6.90 -23.94 14.48
C GLN A 437 7.31 -22.61 13.81
N ALA A 438 7.97 -21.70 14.53
CA ALA A 438 8.33 -20.39 13.99
C ALA A 438 9.12 -20.48 12.68
N GLN A 439 10.10 -21.41 12.60
CA GLN A 439 10.88 -21.63 11.38
C GLN A 439 10.01 -22.07 10.19
N ALA A 440 9.12 -23.03 10.38
CA ALA A 440 8.25 -23.52 9.34
C ALA A 440 7.29 -22.44 8.81
N TRP A 441 6.79 -21.55 9.69
CA TRP A 441 5.95 -20.42 9.26
C TRP A 441 6.73 -19.39 8.47
N ILE A 442 7.99 -19.12 8.81
CA ILE A 442 8.87 -18.24 8.04
C ILE A 442 9.11 -18.81 6.63
N GLU A 443 9.48 -20.08 6.55
CA GLU A 443 9.72 -20.78 5.28
C GLU A 443 8.49 -20.74 4.35
N ARG A 444 7.30 -20.97 4.91
CA ARG A 444 6.05 -20.90 4.14
C ARG A 444 5.77 -19.48 3.62
N ALA A 445 5.97 -18.45 4.44
CA ALA A 445 5.75 -17.07 4.03
C ALA A 445 6.73 -16.64 2.92
N VAL A 446 8.00 -17.06 3.02
CA VAL A 446 9.02 -16.79 1.99
C VAL A 446 8.73 -17.57 0.71
N ALA A 447 8.29 -18.82 0.80
CA ALA A 447 7.92 -19.62 -0.38
C ALA A 447 6.72 -19.03 -1.12
N GLU A 448 5.70 -18.54 -0.40
CA GLU A 448 4.54 -17.85 -0.98
C GLU A 448 4.95 -16.57 -1.72
N HIS A 449 5.86 -15.78 -1.13
CA HIS A 449 6.41 -14.60 -1.79
C HIS A 449 7.18 -14.97 -3.07
N ASN A 450 8.08 -15.96 -3.01
CA ASN A 450 8.88 -16.38 -4.15
C ASN A 450 8.02 -16.91 -5.32
N ALA A 451 6.88 -17.55 -5.02
CA ALA A 451 5.96 -18.05 -6.03
C ALA A 451 5.29 -16.94 -6.87
N LEU A 452 5.27 -15.68 -6.39
CA LEU A 452 4.77 -14.54 -7.15
C LEU A 452 5.83 -13.90 -8.07
N THR A 453 7.09 -14.24 -7.88
CA THR A 453 8.22 -13.65 -8.63
C THR A 453 8.60 -14.47 -9.85
N VAL A 454 8.00 -15.65 -10.02
CA VAL A 454 8.13 -16.56 -11.17
C VAL A 454 6.98 -16.38 -12.14
#